data_796855aeda40d11178d74caad37d60d8
#
_entry.id   796855aeda40d11178d74caad37d60d8
#
_cell.length_a   1.000
_cell.length_b   1.000
_cell.length_c   1.000
_cell.angle_alpha   90.00
_cell.angle_beta   90.00
_cell.angle_gamma   90.00
#
_symmetry.space_group_name_H-M   'P 1'
#
loop_
_entity.id
_entity.type
_entity.pdbx_description
1 polymer ?
#
loop_
_entity_poly.entity_id
_entity_poly.type
_entity_poly.pdbx_seq_one_letter_code
_entity_poly.pdbx_strand_id
1 'polypeptide(L)'
;MNFEKIEQAYTYLLENTQSIQNELSTNFYDALIEQNAMYLNGNTDLDLVKNNSKKLKELGLSKEEWRRAYQFLFMKAAQTEPLQANHQFTPDAIGFIITFLIDQLAKSDQLDV
;
A
#
# COMPACT_ATOMS: atom_id res chain seq x y z
N MET A 1 1.14 4.61 -18.91
CA MET A 1 1.40 4.66 -17.46
C MET A 1 1.69 6.09 -17.06
N ASN A 2 1.07 6.56 -15.99
CA ASN A 2 1.21 7.95 -15.56
C ASN A 2 2.05 8.01 -14.29
N PHE A 3 3.27 8.50 -14.40
CA PHE A 3 4.19 8.55 -13.26
C PHE A 3 3.77 9.54 -12.18
N GLU A 4 3.08 10.62 -12.55
CA GLU A 4 2.56 11.56 -11.55
C GLU A 4 1.52 10.90 -10.67
N LYS A 5 0.64 10.10 -11.27
CA LYS A 5 -0.36 9.34 -10.50
C LYS A 5 0.31 8.33 -9.56
N ILE A 6 1.35 7.66 -10.05
CA ILE A 6 2.09 6.69 -9.25
C ILE A 6 2.73 7.40 -8.04
N GLU A 7 3.33 8.55 -8.26
CA GLU A 7 3.96 9.33 -7.19
C GLU A 7 2.94 9.80 -6.16
N GLN A 8 1.79 10.29 -6.62
CA GLN A 8 0.71 10.70 -5.73
C GLN A 8 0.17 9.52 -4.94
N ALA A 9 -0.04 8.39 -5.61
CA ALA A 9 -0.52 7.18 -4.96
C ALA A 9 0.47 6.71 -3.89
N TYR A 10 1.75 6.70 -4.23
CA TYR A 10 2.80 6.34 -3.28
C TYR A 10 2.74 7.23 -2.04
N THR A 11 2.60 8.53 -2.23
CA THR A 11 2.55 9.48 -1.12
C THR A 11 1.35 9.21 -0.21
N TYR A 12 0.16 9.02 -0.79
CA TYR A 12 -1.04 8.74 0.00
C TYR A 12 -0.92 7.41 0.74
N LEU A 13 -0.44 6.38 0.05
CA LEU A 13 -0.26 5.06 0.67
C LEU A 13 0.77 5.09 1.78
N LEU A 14 1.86 5.83 1.60
CA LEU A 14 2.90 5.98 2.62
C LEU A 14 2.35 6.67 3.86
N GLU A 15 1.63 7.77 3.67
CA GLU A 15 1.01 8.50 4.78
C GLU A 15 0.02 7.62 5.54
N ASN A 16 -0.82 6.90 4.81
CA ASN A 16 -1.78 5.99 5.42
C ASN A 16 -1.06 4.93 6.25
N THR A 17 -0.05 4.31 5.67
CA THR A 17 0.69 3.24 6.32
C THR A 17 1.38 3.72 7.57
N GLN A 18 2.03 4.89 7.51
CA GLN A 18 2.70 5.47 8.68
C GLN A 18 1.71 5.83 9.77
N SER A 19 0.56 6.36 9.41
CA SER A 19 -0.49 6.71 10.38
C SER A 19 -1.00 5.45 11.09
N ILE A 20 -1.26 4.40 10.33
CA ILE A 20 -1.72 3.13 10.88
C ILE A 20 -0.63 2.50 11.74
N GLN A 21 0.62 2.57 11.30
CA GLN A 21 1.75 2.06 12.07
C GLN A 21 1.82 2.70 13.45
N ASN A 22 1.67 4.01 13.51
CA ASN A 22 1.69 4.74 14.78
C ASN A 22 0.50 4.38 15.65
N GLU A 23 -0.69 4.31 15.07
CA GLU A 23 -1.92 4.02 15.80
C GLU A 23 -1.91 2.62 16.42
N LEU A 24 -1.44 1.64 15.66
CA LEU A 24 -1.44 0.24 16.09
C LEU A 24 -0.13 -0.18 16.76
N SER A 25 0.87 0.69 16.82
CA SER A 25 2.20 0.39 17.37
C SER A 25 2.78 -0.89 16.74
N THR A 26 2.68 -1.00 15.43
CA THR A 26 3.11 -2.18 14.70
C THR A 26 4.24 -1.85 13.72
N ASN A 27 4.71 -2.84 12.97
CA ASN A 27 5.75 -2.62 11.98
C ASN A 27 5.13 -2.13 10.66
N PHE A 28 5.99 -1.68 9.76
CA PHE A 28 5.54 -1.09 8.50
C PHE A 28 4.79 -2.10 7.63
N TYR A 29 5.25 -3.34 7.58
CA TYR A 29 4.64 -4.35 6.70
C TYR A 29 3.24 -4.72 7.16
N ASP A 30 3.05 -4.90 8.47
CA ASP A 30 1.72 -5.18 9.01
C ASP A 30 0.79 -3.98 8.81
N ALA A 31 1.32 -2.76 8.97
CA ALA A 31 0.54 -1.55 8.73
C ALA A 31 0.10 -1.44 7.27
N LEU A 32 0.96 -1.84 6.34
CA LEU A 32 0.64 -1.81 4.92
C LEU A 32 -0.50 -2.79 4.58
N ILE A 33 -0.47 -3.97 5.18
CA ILE A 33 -1.55 -4.95 5.00
C ILE A 33 -2.86 -4.41 5.57
N GLU A 34 -2.82 -3.81 6.75
CA GLU A 34 -4.00 -3.18 7.35
C GLU A 34 -4.51 -2.02 6.50
N GLN A 35 -3.60 -1.22 5.96
CA GLN A 35 -3.97 -0.12 5.07
C GLN A 35 -4.75 -0.62 3.87
N ASN A 36 -4.29 -1.72 3.27
CA ASN A 36 -4.97 -2.28 2.12
C ASN A 36 -6.38 -2.75 2.49
N ALA A 37 -6.53 -3.40 3.64
CA ALA A 37 -7.83 -3.84 4.12
C ALA A 37 -8.76 -2.65 4.40
N MET A 38 -8.26 -1.59 5.02
CA MET A 38 -9.05 -0.39 5.29
C MET A 38 -9.49 0.30 4.00
N TYR A 39 -8.61 0.33 3.01
CA TYR A 39 -8.96 0.89 1.70
C TYR A 39 -10.11 0.10 1.06
N LEU A 40 -10.06 -1.23 1.14
CA LEU A 40 -11.06 -2.09 0.51
C LEU A 40 -12.41 -2.04 1.20
N ASN A 41 -12.43 -2.04 2.53
CA ASN A 41 -13.69 -2.12 3.28
C ASN A 41 -14.16 -0.80 3.86
N GLY A 42 -13.33 0.24 3.82
CA GLY A 42 -13.67 1.56 4.34
C GLY A 42 -13.73 1.65 5.86
N ASN A 43 -13.30 0.62 6.57
CA ASN A 43 -13.39 0.58 8.03
C ASN A 43 -12.16 1.18 8.68
N THR A 44 -12.18 2.49 8.89
CA THR A 44 -11.13 3.18 9.63
C THR A 44 -11.71 4.39 10.33
N ASP A 45 -11.21 4.67 11.53
CA ASP A 45 -11.55 5.88 12.27
C ASP A 45 -10.55 7.00 12.03
N LEU A 46 -9.49 6.72 11.27
CA LEU A 46 -8.43 7.71 11.00
C LEU A 46 -8.86 8.60 9.83
N ASP A 47 -9.07 9.88 10.10
CA ASP A 47 -9.49 10.84 9.08
C ASP A 47 -8.50 10.94 7.93
N LEU A 48 -7.21 10.91 8.24
CA LEU A 48 -6.18 10.94 7.21
C LEU A 48 -6.34 9.77 6.24
N VAL A 49 -6.55 8.55 6.77
CA VAL A 49 -6.70 7.36 5.95
C VAL A 49 -7.97 7.44 5.11
N LYS A 50 -9.08 7.93 5.69
CA LYS A 50 -10.32 8.12 4.94
C LYS A 50 -10.13 9.08 3.77
N ASN A 51 -9.52 10.23 4.04
CA ASN A 51 -9.33 11.25 3.02
C ASN A 51 -8.38 10.78 1.91
N ASN A 52 -7.27 10.16 2.29
CA ASN A 52 -6.31 9.66 1.31
C ASN A 52 -6.88 8.51 0.49
N SER A 53 -7.68 7.64 1.10
CA SER A 53 -8.33 6.55 0.39
C SER A 53 -9.29 7.08 -0.68
N LYS A 54 -10.02 8.15 -0.35
CA LYS A 54 -10.89 8.80 -1.31
C LYS A 54 -10.09 9.38 -2.48
N LYS A 55 -8.98 10.03 -2.19
CA LYS A 55 -8.11 10.60 -3.22
C LYS A 55 -7.50 9.51 -4.10
N LEU A 56 -7.13 8.38 -3.51
CA LEU A 56 -6.63 7.24 -4.26
C LEU A 56 -7.65 6.73 -5.27
N LYS A 57 -8.92 6.62 -4.86
CA LYS A 57 -9.98 6.20 -5.76
C LYS A 57 -10.19 7.19 -6.90
N GLU A 58 -10.05 8.47 -6.62
CA GLU A 58 -10.20 9.53 -7.62
C GLU A 58 -9.07 9.52 -8.65
N LEU A 59 -7.90 8.98 -8.30
CA LEU A 59 -6.79 8.89 -9.24
C LEU A 59 -7.06 7.92 -10.38
N GLY A 60 -7.91 6.93 -10.16
CA GLY A 60 -8.24 5.96 -11.20
C GLY A 60 -7.03 5.15 -11.66
N LEU A 61 -6.28 4.61 -10.70
CA LEU A 61 -5.06 3.87 -11.02
C LEU A 61 -5.34 2.56 -11.73
N SER A 62 -4.53 2.26 -12.74
CA SER A 62 -4.53 0.95 -13.37
C SER A 62 -3.85 -0.07 -12.44
N LYS A 63 -4.02 -1.35 -12.76
CA LYS A 63 -3.39 -2.43 -12.00
C LYS A 63 -1.87 -2.28 -11.99
N GLU A 64 -1.28 -1.90 -13.12
CA GLU A 64 0.18 -1.72 -13.21
C GLU A 64 0.64 -0.51 -12.40
N GLU A 65 -0.14 0.56 -12.38
CA GLU A 65 0.19 1.74 -11.58
C GLU A 65 0.13 1.42 -10.08
N TRP A 66 -0.87 0.65 -9.64
CA TRP A 66 -0.94 0.16 -8.27
C TRP A 66 0.31 -0.67 -7.91
N ARG A 67 0.71 -1.57 -8.83
CA ARG A 67 1.89 -2.41 -8.60
C ARG A 67 3.14 -1.57 -8.41
N ARG A 68 3.33 -0.55 -9.25
CA ARG A 68 4.49 0.34 -9.14
C ARG A 68 4.51 1.10 -7.81
N ALA A 69 3.35 1.60 -7.39
CA ALA A 69 3.26 2.30 -6.11
C ALA A 69 3.63 1.39 -4.94
N TYR A 70 3.14 0.17 -4.93
CA TYR A 70 3.50 -0.79 -3.89
C TYR A 70 4.97 -1.18 -3.93
N GLN A 71 5.55 -1.30 -5.11
CA GLN A 71 6.98 -1.57 -5.23
C GLN A 71 7.81 -0.47 -4.55
N PHE A 72 7.45 0.78 -4.78
CA PHE A 72 8.13 1.90 -4.13
C PHE A 72 7.94 1.87 -2.60
N LEU A 73 6.76 1.49 -2.14
CA LEU A 73 6.52 1.36 -0.69
C LEU A 73 7.41 0.30 -0.06
N PHE A 74 7.56 -0.84 -0.70
CA PHE A 74 8.43 -1.90 -0.18
C PHE A 74 9.90 -1.49 -0.22
N MET A 75 10.32 -0.74 -1.23
CA MET A 75 11.67 -0.18 -1.28
C MET A 75 11.89 0.79 -0.12
N LYS A 76 10.92 1.62 0.17
CA LYS A 76 10.99 2.55 1.30
C LYS A 76 11.06 1.81 2.61
N ALA A 77 10.26 0.76 2.77
CA ALA A 77 10.25 -0.06 3.98
C ALA A 77 11.63 -0.67 4.23
N ALA A 78 12.26 -1.17 3.19
CA ALA A 78 13.59 -1.77 3.31
C ALA A 78 14.65 -0.76 3.73
N GLN A 79 14.46 0.51 3.38
CA GLN A 79 15.39 1.57 3.78
C GLN A 79 15.18 2.03 5.22
N THR A 80 13.92 2.08 5.67
CA THR A 80 13.58 2.67 6.97
C THR A 80 13.49 1.65 8.11
N GLU A 81 13.21 0.40 7.79
CA GLU A 81 13.19 -0.70 8.75
C GLU A 81 14.17 -1.74 8.27
N PRO A 82 15.45 -1.66 8.73
CA PRO A 82 16.43 -2.66 8.33
C PRO A 82 15.89 -4.05 8.64
N LEU A 83 15.87 -4.89 7.66
CA LEU A 83 15.38 -6.24 7.82
C LEU A 83 16.25 -6.95 8.86
N GLN A 84 15.63 -7.33 9.95
CA GLN A 84 16.29 -8.12 10.95
C GLN A 84 16.50 -9.52 10.37
N ALA A 85 17.54 -10.19 10.82
CA ALA A 85 17.98 -11.45 10.21
C ALA A 85 16.86 -12.49 10.15
N ASN A 86 15.88 -12.40 11.05
CA ASN A 86 14.78 -13.36 11.13
C ASN A 86 13.48 -12.85 10.49
N HIS A 87 13.52 -11.72 9.81
CA HIS A 87 12.35 -11.12 9.16
C HIS A 87 12.67 -10.67 7.74
N GLN A 88 13.54 -11.42 7.08
CA GLN A 88 13.91 -11.06 5.72
C GLN A 88 12.85 -11.51 4.73
N PHE A 89 12.32 -10.55 4.00
CA PHE A 89 11.51 -10.86 2.84
C PHE A 89 12.47 -11.00 1.65
N THR A 90 12.45 -12.16 1.02
CA THR A 90 13.16 -12.33 -0.23
C THR A 90 12.47 -11.50 -1.33
N PRO A 91 13.17 -11.17 -2.42
CA PRO A 91 12.51 -10.51 -3.55
C PRO A 91 11.30 -11.27 -4.06
N ASP A 92 11.35 -12.61 -4.04
CA ASP A 92 10.22 -13.43 -4.44
C ASP A 92 9.03 -13.27 -3.50
N ALA A 93 9.29 -13.23 -2.19
CA ALA A 93 8.25 -13.05 -1.19
C ALA A 93 7.59 -11.67 -1.33
N ILE A 94 8.38 -10.63 -1.58
CA ILE A 94 7.87 -9.28 -1.79
C ILE A 94 6.98 -9.25 -3.03
N GLY A 95 7.43 -9.86 -4.13
CA GLY A 95 6.63 -9.94 -5.35
C GLY A 95 5.32 -10.67 -5.13
N PHE A 96 5.34 -11.75 -4.35
CA PHE A 96 4.14 -12.51 -4.01
C PHE A 96 3.15 -11.67 -3.21
N ILE A 97 3.64 -10.94 -2.21
CA ILE A 97 2.79 -10.08 -1.39
C ILE A 97 2.16 -8.97 -2.23
N ILE A 98 2.94 -8.33 -3.08
CA ILE A 98 2.43 -7.28 -3.98
C ILE A 98 1.34 -7.85 -4.88
N THR A 99 1.57 -9.01 -5.47
CA THR A 99 0.58 -9.65 -6.33
C THR A 99 -0.71 -9.94 -5.56
N PHE A 100 -0.60 -10.44 -4.34
CA PHE A 100 -1.76 -10.70 -3.48
C PHE A 100 -2.56 -9.43 -3.22
N LEU A 101 -1.89 -8.35 -2.85
CA LEU A 101 -2.55 -7.08 -2.57
C LEU A 101 -3.24 -6.51 -3.82
N ILE A 102 -2.57 -6.59 -4.96
CA ILE A 102 -3.13 -6.12 -6.23
C ILE A 102 -4.33 -6.94 -6.64
N ASP A 103 -4.29 -8.25 -6.46
CA ASP A 103 -5.43 -9.12 -6.77
C ASP A 103 -6.65 -8.79 -5.94
N GLN A 104 -6.45 -8.45 -4.65
CA GLN A 104 -7.55 -8.01 -3.80
C GLN A 104 -8.17 -6.72 -4.32
N LEU A 105 -7.34 -5.75 -4.71
CA LEU A 105 -7.81 -4.49 -5.27
C LEU A 105 -8.57 -4.71 -6.59
N ALA A 106 -8.04 -5.57 -7.45
CA ALA A 106 -8.67 -5.85 -8.73
C ALA A 106 -10.04 -6.48 -8.57
N LYS A 107 -10.20 -7.38 -7.61
CA LYS A 107 -11.49 -8.03 -7.35
C LYS A 107 -12.51 -7.05 -6.80
N SER A 108 -12.07 -6.14 -5.92
CA SER A 108 -12.96 -5.20 -5.28
C SER A 108 -13.37 -4.06 -6.21
N ASP A 109 -12.40 -3.47 -6.90
CA ASP A 109 -12.62 -2.27 -7.73
C ASP A 109 -12.83 -2.60 -9.21
N GLN A 110 -12.81 -3.88 -9.56
CA GLN A 110 -12.97 -4.33 -10.95
C GLN A 110 -11.97 -3.63 -11.88
N LEU A 111 -10.73 -3.56 -11.43
CA LEU A 111 -9.67 -2.91 -12.18
C LEU A 111 -9.46 -3.62 -13.52
N ASP A 112 -9.35 -2.84 -14.58
CA ASP A 112 -8.98 -3.36 -15.89
C ASP A 112 -7.53 -3.80 -15.90
N VAL A 113 -7.28 -4.90 -16.53
CA VAL A 113 -5.96 -5.50 -16.60
C VAL A 113 -5.20 -4.93 -17.80
#